data_dce742d685e5934de63fab7ec8d7dd13
#
_entry.id   dce742d685e5934de63fab7ec8d7dd13
#
_cell.length_a   1.000
_cell.length_b   1.000
_cell.length_c   1.000
_cell.angle_alpha   90.00
_cell.angle_beta   90.00
_cell.angle_gamma   90.00
#
_symmetry.space_group_name_H-M   'P 1'
#
loop_
_entity.id
_entity.type
_entity.pdbx_description
1 polymer ?
#
loop_
_entity_poly.entity_id
_entity_poly.type
_entity_poly.pdbx_seq_one_letter_code
_entity_poly.pdbx_strand_id
1 'polypeptide(L)'
;MAEITANEAPVVIARQKKRPLVLDIFIRMFKTKPLGFFGLCVVLLMIFAAIFAERIAPYGWNEIMLQHRLAPPGPGLLLGADNVGRDILTRVIYGARISLTVMLVAQGITLVLKLSLAIPAGYYGGSTYDTILQRFIDAWSAIPSLALYLTVMAILGPGLFQVAVVLGVSGGIGATRVLRSAVMRIKEDQYFEAARAIGVPTSRILWKHVIPNVMPIIVIQLASGMGGVISAEASLSFLGFGIPPPYPSWGGMLSGAGRQYMMVAPWMMLWPGEIGGTHENWLRS
;
A
#
# COMPACT_ATOMS: atom_id res chain seq x y z
N MET A 1 65.99 33.26 -11.84
CA MET A 1 65.69 32.16 -10.95
C MET A 1 64.93 32.71 -9.78
N ALA A 2 63.63 32.53 -9.74
CA ALA A 2 62.78 32.87 -8.59
C ALA A 2 61.97 31.62 -8.29
N GLU A 3 62.30 30.99 -7.14
CA GLU A 3 61.63 29.82 -6.59
C GLU A 3 60.24 30.23 -6.10
N ILE A 4 59.19 29.70 -6.69
CA ILE A 4 57.80 29.81 -6.20
C ILE A 4 57.63 28.65 -5.24
N THR A 5 57.78 28.88 -3.94
CA THR A 5 57.39 27.95 -2.87
C THR A 5 55.89 27.99 -2.75
N ALA A 6 55.20 27.00 -3.35
CA ALA A 6 53.81 26.77 -3.11
C ALA A 6 53.59 26.25 -1.70
N ASN A 7 53.05 27.09 -0.81
CA ASN A 7 52.66 26.75 0.54
C ASN A 7 51.26 26.08 0.45
N GLU A 8 51.25 24.75 0.27
CA GLU A 8 50.01 23.95 0.37
C GLU A 8 49.61 23.80 1.81
N ALA A 9 48.64 24.60 2.26
CA ALA A 9 47.99 24.40 3.55
C ALA A 9 47.27 23.04 3.58
N PRO A 10 47.41 22.23 4.64
CA PRO A 10 46.75 20.93 4.72
C PRO A 10 45.24 21.13 4.76
N VAL A 11 44.55 20.56 3.76
CA VAL A 11 43.07 20.49 3.76
C VAL A 11 42.64 19.60 4.90
N VAL A 12 42.27 20.20 6.03
CA VAL A 12 41.65 19.52 7.15
C VAL A 12 40.24 19.08 6.73
N ILE A 13 40.14 17.86 6.24
CA ILE A 13 38.83 17.23 5.99
C ILE A 13 38.20 17.00 7.37
N ALA A 14 37.35 17.92 7.80
CA ALA A 14 36.55 17.79 9.00
C ALA A 14 35.75 16.48 8.89
N ARG A 15 36.12 15.49 9.69
CA ARG A 15 35.45 14.18 9.79
C ARG A 15 34.07 14.41 10.36
N GLN A 16 33.08 14.67 9.47
CA GLN A 16 31.68 14.80 9.88
C GLN A 16 31.27 13.51 10.59
N LYS A 17 30.87 13.64 11.84
CA LYS A 17 30.36 12.55 12.67
C LYS A 17 29.13 11.98 11.93
N LYS A 18 29.30 10.82 11.27
CA LYS A 18 28.20 10.16 10.53
C LYS A 18 27.10 9.83 11.54
N ARG A 19 26.01 10.56 11.45
CA ARG A 19 24.79 10.22 12.18
C ARG A 19 24.29 8.86 11.72
N PRO A 20 23.63 8.05 12.56
CA PRO A 20 23.04 6.79 12.11
C PRO A 20 22.10 7.06 10.93
N LEU A 21 22.23 6.27 9.88
CA LEU A 21 21.55 6.45 8.58
C LEU A 21 20.04 6.73 8.74
N VAL A 22 19.40 6.00 9.64
CA VAL A 22 17.97 6.14 9.94
C VAL A 22 17.64 7.55 10.45
N LEU A 23 18.41 8.06 11.41
CA LEU A 23 18.19 9.38 11.98
C LEU A 23 18.40 10.50 10.95
N ASP A 24 19.40 10.35 10.08
CA ASP A 24 19.65 11.33 8.99
C ASP A 24 18.51 11.34 7.97
N ILE A 25 17.96 10.17 7.61
CA ILE A 25 16.78 10.05 6.74
C ILE A 25 15.58 10.76 7.37
N PHE A 26 15.27 10.49 8.65
CA PHE A 26 14.16 11.13 9.36
C PHE A 26 14.29 12.66 9.40
N ILE A 27 15.49 13.17 9.74
CA ILE A 27 15.75 14.62 9.81
C ILE A 27 15.64 15.24 8.41
N ARG A 28 16.16 14.60 7.38
CA ARG A 28 16.02 15.07 5.99
C ARG A 28 14.56 15.08 5.53
N MET A 29 13.81 14.01 5.75
CA MET A 29 12.39 13.94 5.41
C MET A 29 11.60 15.05 6.10
N PHE A 30 11.80 15.25 7.40
CA PHE A 30 11.14 16.33 8.14
C PHE A 30 11.42 17.72 7.56
N LYS A 31 12.69 18.00 7.18
CA LYS A 31 13.10 19.32 6.68
C LYS A 31 12.75 19.57 5.22
N THR A 32 12.84 18.54 4.37
CA THR A 32 12.71 18.71 2.91
C THR A 32 11.37 18.26 2.35
N LYS A 33 10.66 17.34 3.04
CA LYS A 33 9.41 16.75 2.61
C LYS A 33 8.45 16.56 3.79
N PRO A 34 7.90 17.64 4.38
CA PRO A 34 7.08 17.55 5.60
C PRO A 34 5.81 16.70 5.41
N LEU A 35 5.17 16.74 4.24
CA LEU A 35 4.01 15.90 3.91
C LEU A 35 4.37 14.41 3.88
N GLY A 36 5.50 14.06 3.26
CA GLY A 36 5.98 12.67 3.26
C GLY A 36 6.35 12.17 4.66
N PHE A 37 6.89 13.05 5.51
CA PHE A 37 7.16 12.74 6.90
C PHE A 37 5.87 12.48 7.69
N PHE A 38 4.85 13.31 7.51
CA PHE A 38 3.55 13.11 8.14
C PHE A 38 2.91 11.78 7.69
N GLY A 39 2.92 11.49 6.38
CA GLY A 39 2.43 10.20 5.86
C GLY A 39 3.16 9.00 6.47
N LEU A 40 4.49 9.09 6.63
CA LEU A 40 5.28 8.05 7.30
C LEU A 40 4.85 7.86 8.76
N CYS A 41 4.61 8.95 9.50
CA CYS A 41 4.12 8.88 10.89
C CYS A 41 2.75 8.19 10.97
N VAL A 42 1.83 8.51 10.06
CA VAL A 42 0.50 7.87 10.00
C VAL A 42 0.63 6.36 9.73
N VAL A 43 1.44 5.97 8.75
CA VAL A 43 1.68 4.55 8.45
C VAL A 43 2.30 3.81 9.63
N LEU A 44 3.28 4.41 10.30
CA LEU A 44 3.89 3.83 11.50
C LEU A 44 2.87 3.70 12.65
N LEU A 45 2.01 4.70 12.84
CA LEU A 45 0.92 4.65 13.81
C LEU A 45 -0.06 3.52 13.50
N MET A 46 -0.43 3.35 12.23
CA MET A 46 -1.30 2.24 11.81
C MET A 46 -0.66 0.87 12.06
N ILE A 47 0.62 0.72 11.71
CA ILE A 47 1.37 -0.52 11.98
C ILE A 47 1.43 -0.79 13.48
N PHE A 48 1.72 0.23 14.27
CA PHE A 48 1.74 0.13 15.72
C PHE A 48 0.38 -0.27 16.28
N ALA A 49 -0.70 0.38 15.86
CA ALA A 49 -2.07 0.05 16.27
C ALA A 49 -2.45 -1.40 15.87
N ALA A 50 -2.08 -1.84 14.67
CA ALA A 50 -2.37 -3.20 14.21
C ALA A 50 -1.62 -4.29 14.99
N ILE A 51 -0.33 -4.06 15.30
CA ILE A 51 0.50 -5.02 16.05
C ILE A 51 0.04 -5.11 17.51
N PHE A 52 -0.18 -3.96 18.14
CA PHE A 52 -0.50 -3.86 19.55
C PHE A 52 -2.02 -3.77 19.82
N ALA A 53 -2.87 -4.07 18.84
CA ALA A 53 -4.32 -3.96 18.96
C ALA A 53 -4.87 -4.62 20.25
N GLU A 54 -4.41 -5.82 20.58
CA GLU A 54 -4.85 -6.58 21.76
C GLU A 54 -4.46 -5.94 23.11
N ARG A 55 -3.45 -5.04 23.11
CA ARG A 55 -2.99 -4.36 24.32
C ARG A 55 -3.53 -2.94 24.47
N ILE A 56 -3.84 -2.31 23.33
CA ILE A 56 -4.30 -0.91 23.28
C ILE A 56 -5.82 -0.83 23.32
N ALA A 57 -6.49 -1.81 22.72
CA ALA A 57 -7.96 -1.83 22.68
C ALA A 57 -8.52 -2.07 24.07
N PRO A 58 -9.46 -1.22 24.53
CA PRO A 58 -10.05 -1.35 25.87
C PRO A 58 -10.94 -2.57 26.02
N TYR A 59 -11.49 -3.09 24.91
CA TYR A 59 -12.45 -4.20 24.91
C TYR A 59 -12.07 -5.26 23.86
N GLY A 60 -12.78 -6.40 23.87
CA GLY A 60 -12.69 -7.38 22.78
C GLY A 60 -13.28 -6.82 21.47
N TRP A 61 -12.63 -7.11 20.33
CA TRP A 61 -13.06 -6.55 19.02
C TRP A 61 -14.49 -6.93 18.61
N ASN A 62 -15.04 -8.01 19.14
CA ASN A 62 -16.42 -8.44 18.92
C ASN A 62 -17.21 -8.57 20.23
N GLU A 63 -16.77 -7.93 21.28
CA GLU A 63 -17.48 -7.91 22.58
C GLU A 63 -18.76 -7.11 22.45
N ILE A 64 -19.90 -7.76 22.75
CA ILE A 64 -21.23 -7.18 22.60
C ILE A 64 -21.75 -6.77 24.00
N MET A 65 -22.00 -5.47 24.14
CA MET A 65 -22.50 -4.86 25.37
C MET A 65 -23.86 -4.22 25.10
N LEU A 66 -24.94 -5.01 25.05
CA LEU A 66 -26.27 -4.54 24.64
C LEU A 66 -26.79 -3.35 25.44
N GLN A 67 -26.38 -3.24 26.73
CA GLN A 67 -26.71 -2.09 27.58
C GLN A 67 -26.11 -0.76 27.05
N HIS A 68 -25.08 -0.81 26.24
CA HIS A 68 -24.42 0.34 25.63
C HIS A 68 -24.76 0.52 24.14
N ARG A 69 -25.85 -0.11 23.69
CA ARG A 69 -26.31 0.02 22.32
C ARG A 69 -26.50 1.49 21.92
N LEU A 70 -25.82 1.93 20.84
CA LEU A 70 -25.86 3.30 20.35
C LEU A 70 -25.47 4.33 21.43
N ALA A 71 -24.66 3.95 22.43
CA ALA A 71 -24.18 4.88 23.43
C ALA A 71 -23.25 5.94 22.79
N PRO A 72 -23.46 7.24 23.13
CA PRO A 72 -22.58 8.30 22.65
C PRO A 72 -21.18 8.19 23.26
N PRO A 73 -20.19 8.92 22.69
CA PRO A 73 -18.88 9.05 23.30
C PRO A 73 -18.97 9.55 24.74
N GLY A 74 -18.24 8.85 25.64
CA GLY A 74 -18.26 9.16 27.07
C GLY A 74 -17.28 8.31 27.88
N PRO A 75 -17.33 8.39 29.21
CA PRO A 75 -16.48 7.60 30.09
C PRO A 75 -16.65 6.10 29.81
N GLY A 76 -15.54 5.40 29.54
CA GLY A 76 -15.52 3.98 29.19
C GLY A 76 -15.73 3.67 27.69
N LEU A 77 -16.36 4.55 26.92
CA LEU A 77 -16.60 4.40 25.49
C LEU A 77 -16.14 5.67 24.74
N LEU A 78 -14.84 5.86 24.61
CA LEU A 78 -14.23 7.12 24.12
C LEU A 78 -14.79 7.59 22.77
N LEU A 79 -15.07 6.68 21.85
CA LEU A 79 -15.64 6.97 20.53
C LEU A 79 -17.12 6.54 20.41
N GLY A 80 -17.73 6.12 21.52
CA GLY A 80 -19.10 5.59 21.54
C GLY A 80 -19.18 4.12 21.15
N ALA A 81 -20.41 3.61 21.05
CA ALA A 81 -20.71 2.23 20.71
C ALA A 81 -21.57 2.10 19.45
N ASP A 82 -21.50 0.93 18.81
CA ASP A 82 -22.25 0.62 17.60
C ASP A 82 -23.70 0.13 17.92
N ASN A 83 -24.41 -0.31 16.88
CA ASN A 83 -25.80 -0.76 16.97
C ASN A 83 -26.02 -2.05 17.76
N VAL A 84 -24.97 -2.74 18.19
CA VAL A 84 -25.02 -3.91 19.07
C VAL A 84 -24.21 -3.70 20.35
N GLY A 85 -23.75 -2.47 20.60
CA GLY A 85 -23.02 -2.08 21.80
C GLY A 85 -21.53 -2.35 21.76
N ARG A 86 -20.92 -2.66 20.60
CA ARG A 86 -19.46 -2.85 20.49
C ARG A 86 -18.76 -1.51 20.51
N ASP A 87 -17.64 -1.42 21.22
CA ASP A 87 -16.83 -0.20 21.32
C ASP A 87 -16.21 0.18 19.97
N ILE A 88 -16.45 1.42 19.52
CA ILE A 88 -15.98 1.90 18.21
C ILE A 88 -14.47 2.10 18.22
N LEU A 89 -13.86 2.58 19.30
CA LEU A 89 -12.40 2.75 19.38
C LEU A 89 -11.70 1.41 19.17
N THR A 90 -12.11 0.39 19.88
CA THR A 90 -11.62 -0.98 19.72
C THR A 90 -11.74 -1.44 18.27
N ARG A 91 -12.90 -1.25 17.65
CA ARG A 91 -13.15 -1.67 16.26
C ARG A 91 -12.31 -0.88 15.25
N VAL A 92 -12.07 0.39 15.49
CA VAL A 92 -11.17 1.22 14.65
C VAL A 92 -9.73 0.72 14.74
N ILE A 93 -9.24 0.40 15.95
CA ILE A 93 -7.89 -0.15 16.16
C ILE A 93 -7.73 -1.52 15.46
N TYR A 94 -8.68 -2.42 15.64
CA TYR A 94 -8.66 -3.72 14.96
C TYR A 94 -8.90 -3.60 13.44
N GLY A 95 -9.63 -2.58 13.01
CA GLY A 95 -9.79 -2.24 11.60
C GLY A 95 -8.46 -1.97 10.90
N ALA A 96 -7.51 -1.30 11.57
CA ALA A 96 -6.17 -1.11 11.05
C ALA A 96 -5.46 -2.45 10.78
N ARG A 97 -5.59 -3.45 11.67
CA ARG A 97 -5.02 -4.80 11.47
C ARG A 97 -5.59 -5.49 10.22
N ILE A 98 -6.90 -5.37 10.03
CA ILE A 98 -7.59 -5.97 8.87
C ILE A 98 -7.16 -5.29 7.57
N SER A 99 -7.23 -3.97 7.50
CA SER A 99 -6.83 -3.20 6.31
C SER A 99 -5.36 -3.42 5.95
N LEU A 100 -4.46 -3.47 6.95
CA LEU A 100 -3.04 -3.80 6.71
C LEU A 100 -2.86 -5.23 6.20
N THR A 101 -3.61 -6.19 6.71
CA THR A 101 -3.55 -7.58 6.23
C THR A 101 -3.98 -7.68 4.77
N VAL A 102 -5.11 -7.08 4.40
CA VAL A 102 -5.57 -7.03 3.01
C VAL A 102 -4.53 -6.36 2.12
N MET A 103 -4.02 -5.22 2.54
CA MET A 103 -3.02 -4.45 1.82
C MET A 103 -1.74 -5.27 1.57
N LEU A 104 -1.19 -5.91 2.60
CA LEU A 104 0.05 -6.70 2.48
C LEU A 104 -0.14 -7.91 1.57
N VAL A 105 -1.26 -8.64 1.72
CA VAL A 105 -1.56 -9.79 0.86
C VAL A 105 -1.79 -9.35 -0.59
N ALA A 106 -2.58 -8.30 -0.82
CA ALA A 106 -2.83 -7.78 -2.16
C ALA A 106 -1.54 -7.28 -2.82
N GLN A 107 -0.70 -6.53 -2.09
CA GLN A 107 0.58 -6.06 -2.62
C GLN A 107 1.59 -7.19 -2.86
N GLY A 108 1.56 -8.24 -2.05
CA GLY A 108 2.33 -9.47 -2.29
C GLY A 108 1.94 -10.13 -3.62
N ILE A 109 0.63 -10.30 -3.85
CA ILE A 109 0.11 -10.84 -5.11
C ILE A 109 0.46 -9.91 -6.30
N THR A 110 0.25 -8.61 -6.12
CA THR A 110 0.64 -7.58 -7.11
C THR A 110 2.12 -7.69 -7.49
N LEU A 111 3.00 -7.83 -6.51
CA LEU A 111 4.44 -7.94 -6.74
C LEU A 111 4.79 -9.18 -7.54
N VAL A 112 4.28 -10.34 -7.13
CA VAL A 112 4.54 -11.62 -7.82
C VAL A 112 4.05 -11.57 -9.27
N LEU A 113 2.80 -11.14 -9.50
CA LEU A 113 2.24 -11.05 -10.85
C LEU A 113 2.97 -10.03 -11.71
N LYS A 114 3.24 -8.86 -11.17
CA LYS A 114 3.97 -7.80 -11.87
C LYS A 114 5.37 -8.26 -12.30
N LEU A 115 6.12 -8.92 -11.42
CA LEU A 115 7.45 -9.43 -11.75
C LEU A 115 7.38 -10.54 -12.79
N SER A 116 6.47 -11.51 -12.63
CA SER A 116 6.33 -12.64 -13.54
C SER A 116 5.85 -12.24 -14.94
N LEU A 117 5.05 -11.19 -15.07
CA LEU A 117 4.54 -10.72 -16.35
C LEU A 117 5.44 -9.67 -17.01
N ALA A 118 5.88 -8.65 -16.23
CA ALA A 118 6.58 -7.50 -16.79
C ALA A 118 8.03 -7.79 -17.18
N ILE A 119 8.74 -8.64 -16.40
CA ILE A 119 10.15 -8.91 -16.67
C ILE A 119 10.31 -9.67 -18.00
N PRO A 120 9.59 -10.79 -18.25
CA PRO A 120 9.67 -11.45 -19.54
C PRO A 120 9.17 -10.55 -20.69
N ALA A 121 8.06 -9.83 -20.48
CA ALA A 121 7.53 -8.94 -21.52
C ALA A 121 8.51 -7.81 -21.90
N GLY A 122 9.20 -7.22 -20.93
CA GLY A 122 10.21 -6.20 -21.17
C GLY A 122 11.48 -6.78 -21.81
N TYR A 123 11.94 -7.94 -21.32
CA TYR A 123 13.11 -8.62 -21.85
C TYR A 123 12.93 -9.08 -23.30
N TYR A 124 11.78 -9.70 -23.62
CA TYR A 124 11.41 -10.14 -24.97
C TYR A 124 10.55 -9.09 -25.71
N GLY A 125 10.74 -7.79 -25.40
CA GLY A 125 9.94 -6.71 -25.98
C GLY A 125 9.79 -6.79 -27.49
N GLY A 126 8.59 -6.62 -28.00
CA GLY A 126 8.23 -6.79 -29.42
C GLY A 126 7.99 -8.23 -29.87
N SER A 127 8.13 -9.22 -28.98
CA SER A 127 7.77 -10.62 -29.27
C SER A 127 6.25 -10.84 -29.30
N THR A 128 5.84 -12.01 -29.82
CA THR A 128 4.41 -12.44 -29.80
C THR A 128 3.87 -12.50 -28.37
N TYR A 129 4.66 -12.99 -27.41
CA TYR A 129 4.30 -12.99 -25.99
C TYR A 129 3.98 -11.58 -25.47
N ASP A 130 4.88 -10.65 -25.72
CA ASP A 130 4.73 -9.27 -25.31
C ASP A 130 3.48 -8.63 -25.96
N THR A 131 3.28 -8.85 -27.26
CA THR A 131 2.14 -8.31 -27.98
C THR A 131 0.82 -8.85 -27.43
N ILE A 132 0.68 -10.16 -27.20
CA ILE A 132 -0.51 -10.77 -26.63
C ILE A 132 -0.76 -10.24 -25.22
N LEU A 133 0.28 -10.19 -24.38
CA LEU A 133 0.15 -9.69 -23.01
C LEU A 133 -0.30 -8.21 -22.97
N GLN A 134 0.23 -7.34 -23.86
CA GLN A 134 -0.23 -5.95 -23.92
C GLN A 134 -1.68 -5.84 -24.35
N ARG A 135 -2.15 -6.65 -25.33
CA ARG A 135 -3.57 -6.68 -25.73
C ARG A 135 -4.48 -7.14 -24.60
N PHE A 136 -4.02 -8.13 -23.82
CA PHE A 136 -4.76 -8.57 -22.63
C PHE A 136 -4.85 -7.43 -21.58
N ILE A 137 -3.72 -6.74 -21.30
CA ILE A 137 -3.70 -5.62 -20.36
C ILE A 137 -4.57 -4.46 -20.87
N ASP A 138 -4.60 -4.19 -22.18
CA ASP A 138 -5.47 -3.17 -22.79
C ASP A 138 -6.94 -3.49 -22.56
N ALA A 139 -7.36 -4.72 -22.84
CA ALA A 139 -8.73 -5.20 -22.61
C ALA A 139 -9.11 -5.14 -21.13
N TRP A 140 -8.20 -5.57 -20.23
CA TRP A 140 -8.40 -5.49 -18.80
C TRP A 140 -8.58 -4.05 -18.30
N SER A 141 -7.74 -3.13 -18.79
CA SER A 141 -7.76 -1.72 -18.40
C SER A 141 -8.96 -0.95 -18.98
N ALA A 142 -9.65 -1.48 -19.99
CA ALA A 142 -10.85 -0.87 -20.54
C ALA A 142 -12.07 -1.03 -19.61
N ILE A 143 -12.03 -1.99 -18.69
CA ILE A 143 -13.11 -2.20 -17.71
C ILE A 143 -12.88 -1.27 -16.51
N PRO A 144 -13.88 -0.45 -16.10
CA PRO A 144 -13.78 0.33 -14.88
C PRO A 144 -13.48 -0.56 -13.67
N SER A 145 -12.41 -0.24 -12.93
CA SER A 145 -11.87 -1.12 -11.87
C SER A 145 -12.91 -1.49 -10.81
N LEU A 146 -13.72 -0.53 -10.36
CA LEU A 146 -14.76 -0.79 -9.36
C LEU A 146 -15.83 -1.76 -9.88
N ALA A 147 -16.26 -1.61 -11.13
CA ALA A 147 -17.23 -2.52 -11.76
C ALA A 147 -16.67 -3.94 -11.86
N LEU A 148 -15.41 -4.08 -12.26
CA LEU A 148 -14.70 -5.37 -12.29
C LEU A 148 -14.63 -6.00 -10.89
N TYR A 149 -14.25 -5.22 -9.87
CA TYR A 149 -14.19 -5.73 -8.48
C TYR A 149 -15.55 -6.21 -8.00
N LEU A 150 -16.62 -5.41 -8.20
CA LEU A 150 -17.97 -5.78 -7.79
C LEU A 150 -18.44 -7.05 -8.51
N THR A 151 -18.19 -7.16 -9.82
CA THR A 151 -18.59 -8.35 -10.59
C THR A 151 -17.89 -9.61 -10.10
N VAL A 152 -16.56 -9.52 -9.87
CA VAL A 152 -15.79 -10.67 -9.38
C VAL A 152 -16.20 -11.03 -7.96
N MET A 153 -16.38 -10.04 -7.07
CA MET A 153 -16.81 -10.27 -5.70
C MET A 153 -18.25 -10.80 -5.60
N ALA A 154 -19.14 -10.46 -6.54
CA ALA A 154 -20.47 -11.04 -6.60
C ALA A 154 -20.44 -12.57 -6.88
N ILE A 155 -19.41 -13.04 -7.58
CA ILE A 155 -19.21 -14.47 -7.87
C ILE A 155 -18.48 -15.18 -6.73
N LEU A 156 -17.39 -14.57 -6.20
CA LEU A 156 -16.55 -15.18 -5.16
C LEU A 156 -17.16 -15.10 -3.77
N GLY A 157 -18.10 -14.19 -3.56
CA GLY A 157 -18.64 -13.84 -2.24
C GLY A 157 -17.73 -12.90 -1.43
N PRO A 158 -18.28 -12.30 -0.36
CA PRO A 158 -17.55 -11.39 0.51
C PRO A 158 -16.54 -12.14 1.37
N GLY A 159 -15.37 -11.53 1.61
CA GLY A 159 -14.34 -12.11 2.46
C GLY A 159 -12.99 -11.42 2.34
N LEU A 160 -12.19 -11.50 3.41
CA LEU A 160 -10.87 -10.84 3.47
C LEU A 160 -9.93 -11.33 2.38
N PHE A 161 -9.83 -12.65 2.20
CA PHE A 161 -8.94 -13.25 1.21
C PHE A 161 -9.40 -12.96 -0.21
N GLN A 162 -10.70 -13.05 -0.49
CA GLN A 162 -11.29 -12.75 -1.78
C GLN A 162 -11.00 -11.31 -2.21
N VAL A 163 -11.23 -10.34 -1.31
CA VAL A 163 -10.88 -8.93 -1.55
C VAL A 163 -9.39 -8.76 -1.85
N ALA A 164 -8.52 -9.35 -1.02
CA ALA A 164 -7.07 -9.24 -1.22
C ALA A 164 -6.61 -9.83 -2.57
N VAL A 165 -7.17 -10.97 -2.98
CA VAL A 165 -6.86 -11.61 -4.27
C VAL A 165 -7.34 -10.75 -5.44
N VAL A 166 -8.58 -10.28 -5.41
CA VAL A 166 -9.15 -9.45 -6.50
C VAL A 166 -8.35 -8.17 -6.69
N LEU A 167 -8.05 -7.47 -5.59
CA LEU A 167 -7.26 -6.24 -5.63
C LEU A 167 -5.80 -6.50 -6.05
N GLY A 168 -5.21 -7.57 -5.55
CA GLY A 168 -3.84 -7.95 -5.86
C GLY A 168 -3.64 -8.36 -7.31
N VAL A 169 -4.54 -9.16 -7.86
CA VAL A 169 -4.51 -9.60 -9.27
C VAL A 169 -4.70 -8.39 -10.20
N SER A 170 -5.71 -7.59 -9.94
CA SER A 170 -6.00 -6.41 -10.75
C SER A 170 -4.84 -5.39 -10.71
N GLY A 171 -4.30 -5.13 -9.52
CA GLY A 171 -3.12 -4.28 -9.33
C GLY A 171 -1.88 -4.80 -10.05
N GLY A 172 -1.63 -6.12 -10.00
CA GLY A 172 -0.51 -6.78 -10.67
C GLY A 172 -0.57 -6.64 -12.19
N ILE A 173 -1.74 -6.89 -12.78
CA ILE A 173 -1.95 -6.74 -14.22
C ILE A 173 -1.75 -5.26 -14.64
N GLY A 174 -2.38 -4.32 -13.94
CA GLY A 174 -2.29 -2.90 -14.26
C GLY A 174 -0.89 -2.31 -14.11
N ALA A 175 -0.12 -2.75 -13.11
CA ALA A 175 1.23 -2.27 -12.85
C ALA A 175 2.29 -2.84 -13.81
N THR A 176 1.97 -3.88 -14.57
CA THR A 176 2.89 -4.58 -15.49
C THR A 176 3.47 -3.64 -16.55
N ARG A 177 2.66 -2.74 -17.10
CA ARG A 177 3.07 -1.84 -18.21
C ARG A 177 4.24 -0.93 -17.84
N VAL A 178 4.21 -0.31 -16.67
CA VAL A 178 5.26 0.61 -16.22
C VAL A 178 6.56 -0.15 -15.97
N LEU A 179 6.49 -1.32 -15.31
CA LEU A 179 7.68 -2.11 -15.05
C LEU A 179 8.28 -2.69 -16.33
N ARG A 180 7.44 -3.16 -17.28
CA ARG A 180 7.87 -3.58 -18.62
C ARG A 180 8.68 -2.51 -19.33
N SER A 181 8.19 -1.27 -19.37
CA SER A 181 8.90 -0.14 -20.00
C SER A 181 10.24 0.12 -19.33
N ALA A 182 10.35 -0.01 -18.02
CA ALA A 182 11.59 0.12 -17.30
C ALA A 182 12.59 -1.00 -17.65
N VAL A 183 12.13 -2.25 -17.76
CA VAL A 183 12.96 -3.39 -18.18
C VAL A 183 13.46 -3.21 -19.61
N MET A 184 12.61 -2.73 -20.53
CA MET A 184 13.03 -2.44 -21.92
C MET A 184 14.13 -1.40 -21.97
N ARG A 185 14.04 -0.33 -21.18
CA ARG A 185 15.07 0.72 -21.12
C ARG A 185 16.40 0.18 -20.63
N ILE A 186 16.41 -0.64 -19.55
CA ILE A 186 17.64 -1.25 -19.02
C ILE A 186 18.30 -2.18 -20.03
N LYS A 187 17.51 -2.84 -20.89
CA LYS A 187 18.04 -3.71 -21.95
C LYS A 187 18.87 -2.96 -23.00
N GLU A 188 18.67 -1.66 -23.16
CA GLU A 188 19.40 -0.78 -24.10
C GLU A 188 20.74 -0.27 -23.51
N ASP A 189 21.03 -0.53 -22.23
CA ASP A 189 22.28 -0.11 -21.60
C ASP A 189 23.48 -0.93 -22.08
N GLN A 190 24.63 -0.26 -22.30
CA GLN A 190 25.85 -0.88 -22.81
C GLN A 190 26.35 -2.07 -21.99
N TYR A 191 26.20 -2.01 -20.65
CA TYR A 191 26.63 -3.12 -19.78
C TYR A 191 25.80 -4.38 -19.99
N PHE A 192 24.55 -4.22 -20.44
CA PHE A 192 23.66 -5.34 -20.74
C PHE A 192 24.11 -6.06 -22.02
N GLU A 193 24.45 -5.31 -23.08
CA GLU A 193 25.01 -5.85 -24.31
C GLU A 193 26.35 -6.55 -24.06
N ALA A 194 27.23 -5.95 -23.26
CA ALA A 194 28.48 -6.56 -22.86
C ALA A 194 28.29 -7.90 -22.15
N ALA A 195 27.34 -7.99 -21.20
CA ALA A 195 27.00 -9.23 -20.49
C ALA A 195 26.52 -10.33 -21.45
N ARG A 196 25.74 -9.98 -22.48
CA ARG A 196 25.31 -10.93 -23.52
C ARG A 196 26.47 -11.37 -24.41
N ALA A 197 27.35 -10.45 -24.80
CA ALA A 197 28.50 -10.74 -25.68
C ALA A 197 29.46 -11.76 -25.05
N ILE A 198 29.66 -11.72 -23.72
CA ILE A 198 30.47 -12.69 -22.98
C ILE A 198 29.74 -13.97 -22.60
N GLY A 199 28.51 -14.17 -23.10
CA GLY A 199 27.74 -15.42 -22.92
C GLY A 199 27.11 -15.61 -21.55
N VAL A 200 26.87 -14.56 -20.76
CA VAL A 200 26.15 -14.69 -19.46
C VAL A 200 24.74 -15.22 -19.70
N PRO A 201 24.30 -16.29 -19.00
CA PRO A 201 22.96 -16.84 -19.19
C PRO A 201 21.87 -15.84 -18.81
N THR A 202 20.78 -15.82 -19.58
CA THR A 202 19.65 -14.88 -19.44
C THR A 202 19.12 -14.80 -18.01
N SER A 203 18.95 -15.94 -17.34
CA SER A 203 18.47 -15.98 -15.94
C SER A 203 19.37 -15.17 -15.01
N ARG A 204 20.70 -15.29 -15.15
CA ARG A 204 21.67 -14.52 -14.36
C ARG A 204 21.59 -13.03 -14.66
N ILE A 205 21.41 -12.66 -15.93
CA ILE A 205 21.22 -11.25 -16.33
C ILE A 205 19.94 -10.69 -15.66
N LEU A 206 18.83 -11.42 -15.73
CA LEU A 206 17.56 -10.97 -15.12
C LEU A 206 17.68 -10.77 -13.61
N TRP A 207 18.22 -11.76 -12.90
CA TRP A 207 18.29 -11.70 -11.43
C TRP A 207 19.37 -10.74 -10.91
N LYS A 208 20.51 -10.64 -11.58
CA LYS A 208 21.69 -9.91 -11.10
C LYS A 208 21.76 -8.48 -11.63
N HIS A 209 21.15 -8.22 -12.78
CA HIS A 209 21.23 -6.90 -13.43
C HIS A 209 19.86 -6.24 -13.59
N VAL A 210 18.85 -6.94 -14.09
CA VAL A 210 17.54 -6.31 -14.34
C VAL A 210 16.80 -6.01 -13.05
N ILE A 211 16.54 -7.03 -12.22
CA ILE A 211 15.73 -6.87 -10.99
C ILE A 211 16.30 -5.81 -10.04
N PRO A 212 17.61 -5.78 -9.71
CA PRO A 212 18.14 -4.76 -8.83
C PRO A 212 18.01 -3.33 -9.40
N ASN A 213 18.15 -3.17 -10.72
CA ASN A 213 18.04 -1.86 -11.36
C ASN A 213 16.60 -1.35 -11.48
N VAL A 214 15.60 -2.22 -11.57
CA VAL A 214 14.18 -1.84 -11.51
C VAL A 214 13.63 -1.74 -10.09
N MET A 215 14.39 -2.16 -9.06
CA MET A 215 13.93 -2.17 -7.68
C MET A 215 13.39 -0.80 -7.19
N PRO A 216 14.02 0.34 -7.48
CA PRO A 216 13.47 1.64 -7.08
C PRO A 216 12.06 1.88 -7.63
N ILE A 217 11.81 1.50 -8.89
CA ILE A 217 10.49 1.63 -9.52
C ILE A 217 9.47 0.70 -8.87
N ILE A 218 9.89 -0.54 -8.56
CA ILE A 218 9.04 -1.51 -7.85
C ILE A 218 8.61 -0.96 -6.50
N VAL A 219 9.55 -0.44 -5.71
CA VAL A 219 9.28 0.13 -4.38
C VAL A 219 8.32 1.32 -4.45
N ILE A 220 8.54 2.24 -5.39
CA ILE A 220 7.66 3.40 -5.59
C ILE A 220 6.25 2.95 -5.97
N GLN A 221 6.11 2.00 -6.90
CA GLN A 221 4.80 1.49 -7.31
C GLN A 221 4.08 0.75 -6.18
N LEU A 222 4.80 -0.04 -5.37
CA LEU A 222 4.20 -0.71 -4.21
C LEU A 222 3.72 0.31 -3.18
N ALA A 223 4.55 1.30 -2.84
CA ALA A 223 4.18 2.35 -1.91
C ALA A 223 2.95 3.14 -2.38
N SER A 224 2.92 3.57 -3.65
CA SER A 224 1.77 4.27 -4.23
C SER A 224 0.51 3.40 -4.30
N GLY A 225 0.68 2.09 -4.53
CA GLY A 225 -0.43 1.13 -4.60
C GLY A 225 -1.07 0.83 -3.25
N MET A 226 -0.35 1.00 -2.14
CA MET A 226 -0.88 0.70 -0.79
C MET A 226 -2.13 1.50 -0.46
N GLY A 227 -2.12 2.82 -0.71
CA GLY A 227 -3.29 3.68 -0.50
C GLY A 227 -4.46 3.28 -1.38
N GLY A 228 -4.19 2.97 -2.66
CA GLY A 228 -5.22 2.51 -3.60
C GLY A 228 -5.91 1.21 -3.16
N VAL A 229 -5.15 0.26 -2.59
CA VAL A 229 -5.73 -1.00 -2.06
C VAL A 229 -6.64 -0.72 -0.87
N ILE A 230 -6.21 0.13 0.08
CA ILE A 230 -7.03 0.48 1.27
C ILE A 230 -8.33 1.18 0.82
N SER A 231 -8.24 2.15 -0.10
CA SER A 231 -9.41 2.87 -0.62
C SER A 231 -10.37 1.93 -1.38
N ALA A 232 -9.84 1.02 -2.18
CA ALA A 232 -10.65 0.04 -2.91
C ALA A 232 -11.32 -0.98 -1.97
N GLU A 233 -10.59 -1.46 -0.93
CA GLU A 233 -11.16 -2.31 0.13
C GLU A 233 -12.31 -1.59 0.86
N ALA A 234 -12.08 -0.34 1.28
CA ALA A 234 -13.09 0.45 1.96
C ALA A 234 -14.33 0.66 1.08
N SER A 235 -14.15 0.93 -0.23
CA SER A 235 -15.25 1.08 -1.18
C SER A 235 -16.04 -0.21 -1.37
N LEU A 236 -15.37 -1.35 -1.51
CA LEU A 236 -16.01 -2.66 -1.62
C LEU A 236 -16.77 -3.03 -0.35
N SER A 237 -16.16 -2.81 0.81
CA SER A 237 -16.77 -3.06 2.12
C SER A 237 -17.97 -2.14 2.36
N PHE A 238 -17.89 -0.86 1.97
CA PHE A 238 -19.01 0.08 2.03
C PHE A 238 -20.20 -0.36 1.16
N LEU A 239 -19.93 -0.93 -0.03
CA LEU A 239 -20.96 -1.45 -0.93
C LEU A 239 -21.48 -2.84 -0.53
N GLY A 240 -20.96 -3.43 0.56
CA GLY A 240 -21.39 -4.73 1.07
C GLY A 240 -20.70 -5.94 0.44
N PHE A 241 -19.75 -5.74 -0.49
CA PHE A 241 -18.98 -6.80 -1.14
C PHE A 241 -17.58 -7.02 -0.56
N GLY A 242 -17.27 -6.34 0.55
CA GLY A 242 -15.97 -6.42 1.20
C GLY A 242 -15.89 -7.51 2.26
N ILE A 243 -15.38 -7.14 3.43
CA ILE A 243 -15.17 -8.03 4.56
C ILE A 243 -16.46 -8.12 5.39
N PRO A 244 -17.01 -9.33 5.56
CA PRO A 244 -18.31 -9.48 6.22
C PRO A 244 -18.19 -9.26 7.74
N PRO A 245 -19.29 -8.83 8.42
CA PRO A 245 -19.37 -8.86 9.86
C PRO A 245 -19.08 -10.27 10.39
N PRO A 246 -18.53 -10.41 11.62
CA PRO A 246 -18.31 -9.37 12.62
C PRO A 246 -17.00 -8.60 12.49
N TYR A 247 -16.15 -8.95 11.51
CA TYR A 247 -14.82 -8.36 11.36
C TYR A 247 -14.90 -6.84 11.18
N PRO A 248 -14.13 -6.06 11.98
CA PRO A 248 -14.13 -4.61 11.86
C PRO A 248 -13.26 -4.19 10.65
N SER A 249 -13.87 -3.82 9.53
CA SER A 249 -13.19 -3.04 8.49
C SER A 249 -13.74 -1.62 8.46
N TRP A 250 -12.92 -0.63 8.15
CA TRP A 250 -13.37 0.77 8.18
C TRP A 250 -14.51 1.03 7.20
N GLY A 251 -14.40 0.50 5.98
CA GLY A 251 -15.48 0.58 5.00
C GLY A 251 -16.75 -0.14 5.43
N GLY A 252 -16.61 -1.34 6.04
CA GLY A 252 -17.73 -2.10 6.59
C GLY A 252 -18.44 -1.40 7.76
N MET A 253 -17.70 -0.66 8.59
CA MET A 253 -18.29 0.14 9.68
C MET A 253 -19.13 1.32 9.15
N LEU A 254 -18.75 1.88 7.98
CA LEU A 254 -19.50 2.95 7.32
C LEU A 254 -20.75 2.45 6.59
N SER A 255 -20.79 1.17 6.22
CA SER A 255 -21.92 0.54 5.55
C SER A 255 -23.02 0.12 6.52
N GLY A 256 -24.10 -0.46 6.02
CA GLY A 256 -25.12 -1.11 6.83
C GLY A 256 -25.58 -0.29 8.03
N ALA A 257 -25.20 -0.73 9.23
CA ALA A 257 -25.60 -0.10 10.48
C ALA A 257 -25.08 1.34 10.63
N GLY A 258 -23.84 1.64 10.24
CA GLY A 258 -23.30 3.00 10.25
C GLY A 258 -24.19 3.96 9.47
N ARG A 259 -24.57 3.58 8.26
CA ARG A 259 -25.46 4.36 7.39
C ARG A 259 -26.88 4.45 7.94
N GLN A 260 -27.40 3.34 8.47
CA GLN A 260 -28.77 3.29 8.99
C GLN A 260 -28.96 4.17 10.24
N TYR A 261 -27.95 4.25 11.11
CA TYR A 261 -28.02 4.98 12.37
C TYR A 261 -27.33 6.34 12.35
N MET A 262 -26.87 6.83 11.19
CA MET A 262 -26.09 8.07 11.10
C MET A 262 -26.77 9.31 11.68
N MET A 263 -28.11 9.37 11.63
CA MET A 263 -28.90 10.49 12.16
C MET A 263 -29.03 10.45 13.69
N VAL A 264 -28.95 9.25 14.29
CA VAL A 264 -29.13 9.04 15.74
C VAL A 264 -27.78 8.85 16.43
N ALA A 265 -26.82 8.25 15.74
CA ALA A 265 -25.50 7.90 16.25
C ALA A 265 -24.40 8.31 15.23
N PRO A 266 -24.18 9.62 14.98
CA PRO A 266 -23.26 10.10 13.97
C PRO A 266 -21.79 9.66 14.20
N TRP A 267 -21.41 9.38 15.44
CA TRP A 267 -20.08 8.89 15.80
C TRP A 267 -19.73 7.55 15.13
N MET A 268 -20.74 6.73 14.77
CA MET A 268 -20.52 5.47 14.05
C MET A 268 -19.93 5.68 12.65
N MET A 269 -20.18 6.83 12.03
CA MET A 269 -19.65 7.18 10.71
C MET A 269 -18.45 8.12 10.79
N LEU A 270 -18.44 9.08 11.69
CA LEU A 270 -17.39 10.11 11.79
C LEU A 270 -16.02 9.48 11.98
N TRP A 271 -15.84 8.64 12.98
CA TRP A 271 -14.52 8.11 13.32
C TRP A 271 -13.94 7.16 12.28
N PRO A 272 -14.67 6.14 11.79
CA PRO A 272 -14.17 5.30 10.71
C PRO A 272 -13.99 6.06 9.40
N GLY A 273 -14.83 7.07 9.13
CA GLY A 273 -14.79 7.90 7.92
C GLY A 273 -13.58 8.81 7.89
N GLU A 274 -13.28 9.51 8.97
CA GLU A 274 -12.10 10.36 9.11
C GLU A 274 -10.80 9.55 8.97
N ILE A 275 -10.72 8.39 9.59
CA ILE A 275 -9.52 7.54 9.56
C ILE A 275 -9.38 6.85 8.20
N GLY A 276 -10.47 6.38 7.60
CA GLY A 276 -10.47 5.78 6.26
C GLY A 276 -10.27 6.78 5.13
N GLY A 277 -10.82 7.99 5.26
CA GLY A 277 -10.78 9.04 4.23
C GLY A 277 -9.50 9.89 4.21
N THR A 278 -8.78 10.00 5.32
CA THR A 278 -7.56 10.83 5.42
C THR A 278 -6.41 10.32 4.57
N HIS A 279 -6.42 9.04 4.16
CA HIS A 279 -5.36 8.46 3.34
C HIS A 279 -5.36 8.93 1.87
N GLU A 280 -6.51 9.24 1.28
CA GLU A 280 -6.56 9.60 -0.14
C GLU A 280 -5.92 10.96 -0.45
N ASN A 281 -6.10 11.93 0.43
CA ASN A 281 -5.64 13.31 0.19
C ASN A 281 -4.12 13.49 0.41
N TRP A 282 -3.49 12.64 1.21
CA TRP A 282 -2.07 12.79 1.58
C TRP A 282 -1.10 12.03 0.66
N LEU A 283 -1.58 11.04 -0.08
CA LEU A 283 -0.75 10.26 -1.03
C LEU A 283 -0.72 10.89 -2.43
N ARG A 284 -1.59 11.86 -2.71
CA ARG A 284 -1.66 12.56 -4.01
C ARG A 284 -0.86 13.87 -4.06
N SER A 285 -0.36 14.35 -2.95
CA SER A 285 0.49 15.54 -2.83
C SER A 285 1.95 15.17 -2.55
#